data_732ea7bbd322151026253e99ea81750c
#
_entry.id   732ea7bbd322151026253e99ea81750c
#
_cell.length_a   1.000
_cell.length_b   1.000
_cell.length_c   1.000
_cell.angle_alpha   90.00
_cell.angle_beta   90.00
_cell.angle_gamma   90.00
#
_symmetry.space_group_name_H-M   'P 1'
#
loop_
_entity.id
_entity.type
_entity.pdbx_description
1 polymer ?
#
loop_
_entity_poly.entity_id
_entity_poly.type
_entity_poly.pdbx_seq_one_letter_code
_entity_poly.pdbx_strand_id
1 'polypeptide(L)'
;MNYLFYGTEQYLIEKEIKKIINDSKLDKINVNYYDLENTFINDIIDDALTFSLFDDKKIIVVENSYIFTGTTNKKLLDQDTKQLEEYLDHPNENTILIFSINKDKIDGR
;
A
#
# COMPACT_ATOMS: atom_id res chain seq x y z
N MET A 1 1.43 -7.04 -8.05
CA MET A 1 0.20 -6.35 -8.42
C MET A 1 -0.06 -5.20 -7.45
N ASN A 2 -0.45 -4.06 -7.96
CA ASN A 2 -0.61 -2.86 -7.14
C ASN A 2 -2.04 -2.34 -7.24
N TYR A 3 -2.58 -1.87 -6.11
CA TYR A 3 -3.93 -1.32 -6.05
C TYR A 3 -3.92 0.01 -5.31
N LEU A 4 -4.84 0.90 -5.69
CA LEU A 4 -5.13 2.12 -4.95
C LEU A 4 -6.62 2.21 -4.74
N PHE A 5 -7.05 2.22 -3.48
CA PHE A 5 -8.45 2.43 -3.11
C PHE A 5 -8.62 3.78 -2.45
N TYR A 6 -9.60 4.52 -2.90
CA TYR A 6 -9.93 5.82 -2.33
C TYR A 6 -11.45 6.00 -2.27
N GLY A 7 -11.89 6.87 -1.39
CA GLY A 7 -13.30 7.12 -1.17
C GLY A 7 -13.55 7.60 0.24
N THR A 8 -14.76 8.06 0.53
CA THR A 8 -15.12 8.53 1.86
C THR A 8 -15.72 7.44 2.74
N GLU A 9 -16.02 6.28 2.18
CA GLU A 9 -16.61 5.15 2.89
C GLU A 9 -15.52 4.14 3.29
N GLN A 10 -14.94 4.34 4.46
CA GLN A 10 -13.88 3.46 4.97
C GLN A 10 -14.30 2.00 5.02
N TYR A 11 -15.55 1.74 5.35
CA TYR A 11 -16.10 0.38 5.39
C TYR A 11 -15.97 -0.33 4.03
N LEU A 12 -16.27 0.37 2.94
CA LEU A 12 -16.20 -0.22 1.60
C LEU A 12 -14.76 -0.48 1.19
N ILE A 13 -13.83 0.42 1.56
CA ILE A 13 -12.41 0.24 1.30
C ILE A 13 -11.90 -1.01 2.01
N GLU A 14 -12.21 -1.15 3.29
CA GLU A 14 -11.80 -2.32 4.08
C GLU A 14 -12.37 -3.61 3.52
N LYS A 15 -13.62 -3.57 3.05
CA LYS A 15 -14.28 -4.74 2.45
C LYS A 15 -13.54 -5.21 1.20
N GLU A 16 -13.14 -4.28 0.33
CA GLU A 16 -12.40 -4.63 -0.88
C GLU A 16 -11.01 -5.17 -0.57
N ILE A 17 -10.33 -4.61 0.42
CA ILE A 17 -9.02 -5.10 0.85
C ILE A 17 -9.14 -6.53 1.37
N LYS A 18 -10.13 -6.81 2.21
CA LYS A 18 -10.36 -8.16 2.73
C LYS A 18 -10.68 -9.15 1.61
N LYS A 19 -11.40 -8.70 0.59
CA LYS A 19 -11.70 -9.54 -0.57
C LYS A 19 -10.43 -9.94 -1.30
N ILE A 20 -9.51 -9.01 -1.52
CA ILE A 20 -8.23 -9.31 -2.17
C ILE A 20 -7.44 -10.33 -1.34
N ILE A 21 -7.38 -10.14 -0.02
CA ILE A 21 -6.68 -11.05 0.87
C ILE A 21 -7.28 -12.45 0.79
N ASN A 22 -8.61 -12.56 0.81
CA ASN A 22 -9.30 -13.84 0.75
C ASN A 22 -9.16 -14.51 -0.62
N ASP A 23 -9.21 -13.74 -1.70
CA ASP A 23 -9.12 -14.28 -3.06
C ASP A 23 -7.73 -14.79 -3.39
N SER A 24 -6.71 -14.41 -2.63
CA SER A 24 -5.34 -14.89 -2.87
C SER A 24 -5.19 -16.39 -2.61
N LYS A 25 -6.06 -16.99 -1.79
CA LYS A 25 -6.19 -18.45 -1.55
C LYS A 25 -4.90 -19.17 -1.22
N LEU A 26 -3.98 -18.51 -0.54
CA LEU A 26 -2.71 -19.13 -0.22
C LEU A 26 -2.65 -19.51 1.26
N ASP A 27 -2.10 -20.69 1.52
CA ASP A 27 -1.99 -21.21 2.89
C ASP A 27 -1.00 -20.43 3.73
N LYS A 28 -0.01 -19.79 3.09
CA LYS A 28 1.02 -19.02 3.77
C LYS A 28 1.11 -17.64 3.17
N ILE A 29 0.27 -16.73 3.67
CA ILE A 29 0.28 -15.33 3.26
C ILE A 29 0.80 -14.51 4.42
N ASN A 30 1.79 -13.68 4.12
CA ASN A 30 2.26 -12.66 5.04
C ASN A 30 1.53 -11.36 4.70
N VAL A 31 0.68 -10.87 5.62
CA VAL A 31 -0.04 -9.61 5.43
C VAL A 31 0.52 -8.60 6.41
N ASN A 32 1.12 -7.53 5.90
CA ASN A 32 1.68 -6.46 6.69
C ASN A 32 0.88 -5.17 6.49
N TYR A 33 0.54 -4.51 7.59
CA TYR A 33 -0.20 -3.24 7.58
C TYR A 33 0.74 -2.11 7.99
N TYR A 34 0.71 -1.03 7.23
CA TYR A 34 1.47 0.18 7.54
C TYR A 34 0.56 1.39 7.50
N ASP A 35 0.83 2.36 8.36
CA ASP A 35 0.17 3.66 8.37
C ASP A 35 1.17 4.69 7.86
N LEU A 36 0.89 5.28 6.70
CA LEU A 36 1.81 6.21 6.06
C LEU A 36 2.00 7.50 6.86
N GLU A 37 1.09 7.81 7.76
CA GLU A 37 1.28 8.94 8.67
C GLU A 37 2.40 8.71 9.69
N ASN A 38 2.76 7.45 9.95
CA ASN A 38 3.76 7.07 10.94
C ASN A 38 4.99 6.39 10.34
N THR A 39 4.98 6.08 9.05
CA THR A 39 6.01 5.27 8.41
C THR A 39 6.45 5.92 7.11
N PHE A 40 7.75 5.92 6.84
CA PHE A 40 8.26 6.40 5.55
C PHE A 40 7.99 5.37 4.45
N ILE A 41 7.61 5.87 3.26
CA ILE A 41 7.30 5.01 2.12
C ILE A 41 8.50 4.15 1.72
N ASN A 42 9.72 4.67 1.86
CA ASN A 42 10.92 3.90 1.52
C ASN A 42 11.06 2.64 2.36
N ASP A 43 10.69 2.68 3.64
CA ASP A 43 10.71 1.49 4.50
C ASP A 43 9.68 0.46 4.04
N ILE A 44 8.53 0.93 3.57
CA ILE A 44 7.48 0.05 3.04
C ILE A 44 7.93 -0.62 1.75
N ILE A 45 8.58 0.14 0.85
CA ILE A 45 9.10 -0.41 -0.39
C ILE A 45 10.22 -1.41 -0.12
N ASP A 46 11.06 -1.16 0.87
CA ASP A 46 12.07 -2.14 1.27
C ASP A 46 11.43 -3.46 1.69
N ASP A 47 10.31 -3.41 2.43
CA ASP A 47 9.56 -4.63 2.77
C ASP A 47 9.00 -5.30 1.52
N ALA A 48 8.47 -4.52 0.57
CA ALA A 48 7.91 -5.05 -0.68
C ALA A 48 8.96 -5.79 -1.51
N LEU A 49 10.22 -5.39 -1.41
CA LEU A 49 11.33 -5.98 -2.14
C LEU A 49 12.00 -7.14 -1.40
N THR A 50 11.67 -7.33 -0.14
CA THR A 50 12.29 -8.37 0.68
C THR A 50 11.63 -9.72 0.42
N PHE A 51 12.45 -10.74 0.15
CA PHE A 51 11.97 -12.10 -0.03
C PHE A 51 11.86 -12.84 1.29
N SER A 52 10.82 -13.66 1.41
CA SER A 52 10.74 -14.63 2.48
C SER A 52 10.96 -16.03 1.92
N LEU A 53 11.78 -16.82 2.61
CA LEU A 53 12.00 -18.21 2.22
C LEU A 53 10.79 -19.11 2.53
N PHE A 54 9.89 -18.64 3.37
CA PHE A 54 8.78 -19.43 3.91
C PHE A 54 7.41 -19.01 3.37
N ASP A 55 7.31 -17.82 2.78
CA ASP A 55 6.05 -17.28 2.30
C ASP A 55 6.06 -17.23 0.77
N ASP A 56 5.05 -17.81 0.15
CA ASP A 56 4.93 -17.79 -1.30
C ASP A 56 4.56 -16.41 -1.82
N LYS A 57 3.76 -15.68 -1.07
CA LYS A 57 3.34 -14.32 -1.43
C LYS A 57 3.24 -13.43 -0.21
N LYS A 58 3.33 -12.13 -0.46
CA LYS A 58 3.25 -11.09 0.54
C LYS A 58 2.18 -10.08 0.13
N ILE A 59 1.36 -9.66 1.09
CA ILE A 59 0.39 -8.58 0.89
C ILE A 59 0.77 -7.44 1.84
N ILE A 60 0.94 -6.24 1.29
CA ILE A 60 1.24 -5.05 2.07
C ILE A 60 0.08 -4.08 1.89
N VAL A 61 -0.53 -3.68 3.01
CA VAL A 61 -1.61 -2.70 3.03
C VAL A 61 -1.08 -1.41 3.63
N VAL A 62 -1.11 -0.34 2.85
CA VAL A 62 -0.63 0.98 3.28
C VAL A 62 -1.85 1.88 3.48
N GLU A 63 -2.18 2.16 4.73
CA GLU A 63 -3.30 3.00 5.09
C GLU A 63 -2.88 4.48 5.13
N ASN A 64 -3.85 5.36 5.02
CA ASN A 64 -3.64 6.82 5.07
C ASN A 64 -2.61 7.29 4.03
N SER A 65 -2.83 6.85 2.78
CA SER A 65 -1.90 7.09 1.68
C SER A 65 -2.03 8.52 1.13
N TYR A 66 -1.78 9.51 1.97
CA TYR A 66 -1.95 10.93 1.66
C TYR A 66 -1.08 11.42 0.50
N ILE A 67 -0.02 10.70 0.14
CA ILE A 67 0.84 11.06 -0.98
C ILE A 67 0.09 11.11 -2.31
N PHE A 68 -1.06 10.43 -2.40
CA PHE A 68 -1.89 10.44 -3.60
C PHE A 68 -2.95 11.53 -3.61
N THR A 69 -3.05 12.32 -2.55
CA THR A 69 -4.12 13.31 -2.40
C THR A 69 -3.68 14.76 -2.65
N GLY A 70 -2.40 14.99 -2.83
CA GLY A 70 -1.86 16.34 -2.91
C GLY A 70 -1.91 17.11 -1.58
N THR A 71 -2.27 16.43 -0.50
CA THR A 71 -2.38 17.05 0.82
C THR A 71 -1.00 17.46 1.34
N THR A 72 -0.88 18.72 1.77
CA THR A 72 0.30 19.20 2.47
C THR A 72 -0.08 19.58 3.89
N ASN A 73 0.60 18.99 4.86
CA ASN A 73 0.37 19.27 6.27
C ASN A 73 1.68 19.07 7.02
N LYS A 74 2.07 20.06 7.83
CA LYS A 74 3.31 20.00 8.60
C LYS A 74 3.38 18.84 9.57
N LYS A 75 2.24 18.24 9.94
CA LYS A 75 2.18 17.09 10.83
C LYS A 75 2.41 15.78 10.12
N LEU A 76 2.34 15.76 8.78
CA LEU A 76 2.56 14.57 7.99
C LEU A 76 4.05 14.42 7.67
N LEU A 77 4.50 13.18 7.56
CA LEU A 77 5.87 12.91 7.16
C LEU A 77 6.11 13.39 5.73
N ASP A 78 7.29 13.96 5.50
CA ASP A 78 7.72 14.35 4.16
C ASP A 78 8.25 13.10 3.45
N GLN A 79 7.49 12.61 2.46
CA GLN A 79 7.77 11.36 1.79
C GLN A 79 8.52 11.58 0.47
N ASP A 80 9.67 10.95 0.34
CA ASP A 80 10.38 10.87 -0.93
C ASP A 80 9.81 9.69 -1.72
N THR A 81 9.16 9.97 -2.84
CA THR A 81 8.45 8.96 -3.64
C THR A 81 9.27 8.37 -4.79
N LYS A 82 10.54 8.72 -4.90
CA LYS A 82 11.38 8.26 -6.01
C LYS A 82 11.50 6.73 -6.03
N GLN A 83 11.75 6.13 -4.88
CA GLN A 83 11.87 4.68 -4.77
C GLN A 83 10.52 3.99 -5.04
N LEU A 84 9.41 4.60 -4.62
CA LEU A 84 8.08 4.11 -4.95
C LEU A 84 7.86 4.12 -6.46
N GLU A 85 8.22 5.20 -7.14
CA GLU A 85 8.06 5.31 -8.59
C GLU A 85 8.83 4.22 -9.31
N GLU A 86 10.07 3.98 -8.89
CA GLU A 86 10.90 2.90 -9.44
C GLU A 86 10.26 1.53 -9.19
N TYR A 87 9.71 1.30 -8.00
CA TYR A 87 9.04 0.05 -7.68
C TYR A 87 7.81 -0.16 -8.56
N LEU A 88 7.00 0.88 -8.80
CA LEU A 88 5.80 0.75 -9.62
C LEU A 88 6.13 0.40 -11.08
N ASP A 89 7.30 0.81 -11.58
CA ASP A 89 7.76 0.42 -12.90
C ASP A 89 8.21 -1.04 -12.97
N HIS A 90 8.75 -1.56 -11.87
CA HIS A 90 9.29 -2.92 -11.81
C HIS A 90 8.83 -3.61 -10.52
N PRO A 91 7.52 -3.90 -10.37
CA PRO A 91 7.00 -4.47 -9.13
C PRO A 91 7.45 -5.92 -8.94
N ASN A 92 7.54 -6.32 -7.68
CA ASN A 92 7.77 -7.73 -7.33
C ASN A 92 6.51 -8.53 -7.62
N GLU A 93 6.62 -9.58 -8.43
CA GLU A 93 5.49 -10.41 -8.85
C GLU A 93 4.82 -11.13 -7.68
N ASN A 94 5.55 -11.39 -6.61
CA ASN A 94 5.06 -12.12 -5.45
C ASN A 94 4.50 -11.21 -4.37
N THR A 95 4.42 -9.91 -4.63
CA THR A 95 3.92 -8.93 -3.67
C THR A 95 2.68 -8.23 -4.22
N ILE A 96 1.63 -8.18 -3.40
CA ILE A 96 0.45 -7.36 -3.66
C ILE A 96 0.57 -6.12 -2.77
N LEU A 97 0.68 -4.96 -3.37
CA LEU A 97 0.80 -3.69 -2.66
C LEU A 97 -0.50 -2.91 -2.79
N ILE A 98 -1.13 -2.64 -1.65
CA ILE A 98 -2.45 -1.99 -1.60
C ILE A 98 -2.31 -0.67 -0.87
N PHE A 99 -2.63 0.43 -1.54
CA PHE A 99 -2.72 1.75 -0.94
C PHE A 99 -4.18 2.08 -0.67
N SER A 100 -4.47 2.66 0.47
CA SER A 100 -5.82 3.11 0.79
C SER A 100 -5.80 4.50 1.40
N ILE A 101 -6.80 5.30 1.05
CA ILE A 101 -7.00 6.64 1.59
C ILE A 101 -8.49 6.94 1.64
N ASN A 102 -8.93 7.47 2.79
CA ASN A 102 -10.34 7.81 3.00
C ASN A 102 -10.61 9.24 2.52
N LYS A 103 -10.55 9.44 1.20
CA LYS A 103 -10.86 10.71 0.53
C LYS A 103 -11.48 10.42 -0.83
N ASP A 104 -12.35 11.34 -1.29
CA ASP A 104 -13.06 11.16 -2.55
C ASP A 104 -12.28 11.62 -3.77
N LYS A 105 -11.14 12.27 -3.59
CA LYS A 105 -10.30 12.75 -4.68
C LYS A 105 -8.83 12.41 -4.45
N ILE A 106 -8.17 12.05 -5.53
CA ILE A 106 -6.72 11.87 -5.54
C ILE A 106 -6.11 12.88 -6.51
N ASP A 107 -4.84 13.22 -6.26
CA ASP A 107 -4.09 14.09 -7.16
C ASP A 107 -3.83 13.35 -8.48
N GLY A 108 -4.03 14.04 -9.59
CA GLY A 108 -3.94 13.48 -10.93
C GLY A 108 -2.51 13.28 -11.43
N ARG A 109 -1.75 12.50 -10.75
CA ARG A 109 -0.37 12.20 -11.18
C ARG A 109 -0.30 11.01 -12.08
#